data_84b0b9658a01a5c56e91069bc56244c0
#
_entry.id   84b0b9658a01a5c56e91069bc56244c0
#
_cell.length_a   1.000
_cell.length_b   1.000
_cell.length_c   1.000
_cell.angle_alpha   90.00
_cell.angle_beta   90.00
_cell.angle_gamma   90.00
#
_symmetry.space_group_name_H-M   'P 1'
#
loop_
_entity.id
_entity.type
_entity.pdbx_description
1 polymer ?
#
loop_
_entity_poly.entity_id
_entity_poly.type
_entity_poly.pdbx_seq_one_letter_code
_entity_poly.pdbx_strand_id
1 'polypeptide(L)'
;LSLHDALPIFNAPYSGILGASAQVEIMRAAFGLIDAPTTMDDVEPLFTLSLDRLITPAINGAMLRKPLQGDIAMLNEWGYDYLLETGLRGAGDATRQAVKGNVARRLEAGTLRLLIHNGKPVAQTGFNAVLPDSVQIGGVYTPPEFRRNGYSRLAVALHLEEVRKTGVKKAILFSANEYASQAYRGIGFEQIGHYTLTIFAQPETKE
;
A
#
# COMPACT_ATOMS: atom_id res chain seq x y z
N LEU A 1 21.09 19.84 -11.00
CA LEU A 1 21.73 18.65 -10.43
C LEU A 1 21.31 17.47 -11.29
N SER A 2 22.28 16.83 -11.94
CA SER A 2 22.08 15.59 -12.70
C SER A 2 21.70 14.49 -11.72
N LEU A 3 20.82 13.57 -12.11
CA LEU A 3 20.58 12.33 -11.37
C LEU A 3 21.87 11.57 -11.05
N HIS A 4 22.92 11.72 -11.88
CA HIS A 4 24.25 11.19 -11.65
C HIS A 4 24.96 11.78 -10.42
N ASP A 5 24.68 13.04 -10.08
CA ASP A 5 25.31 13.73 -8.96
C ASP A 5 24.61 13.48 -7.62
N ALA A 6 23.38 12.94 -7.65
CA ALA A 6 22.59 12.63 -6.46
C ALA A 6 22.72 11.16 -6.01
N LEU A 7 23.45 10.32 -6.76
CA LEU A 7 23.56 8.87 -6.54
C LEU A 7 24.80 8.48 -5.75
N PRO A 8 24.68 7.40 -5.04
CA PRO A 8 24.53 7.38 -3.60
C PRO A 8 25.85 7.74 -2.91
N ILE A 9 25.73 8.63 -1.98
CA ILE A 9 26.76 8.93 -0.97
C ILE A 9 27.08 7.67 -0.11
N PHE A 10 26.34 6.58 -0.30
CA PHE A 10 26.47 5.34 0.47
C PHE A 10 26.74 4.14 -0.44
N ASN A 11 27.82 3.44 -0.18
CA ASN A 11 28.12 2.10 -0.72
C ASN A 11 27.23 1.03 -0.06
N ALA A 12 25.94 1.30 0.07
CA ALA A 12 24.99 0.37 0.67
C ALA A 12 24.38 -0.52 -0.42
N PRO A 13 24.23 -1.81 -0.18
CA PRO A 13 23.62 -2.71 -1.13
C PRO A 13 22.13 -2.39 -1.30
N TYR A 14 21.62 -2.50 -2.53
CA TYR A 14 20.22 -2.31 -2.88
C TYR A 14 19.47 -3.62 -2.81
N SER A 15 18.44 -3.69 -2.01
CA SER A 15 17.55 -4.88 -1.94
C SER A 15 16.40 -4.80 -2.95
N GLY A 16 16.15 -3.64 -3.53
CA GLY A 16 15.10 -3.43 -4.52
C GLY A 16 14.96 -1.97 -4.92
N ILE A 17 14.19 -1.74 -5.98
CA ILE A 17 13.82 -0.41 -6.48
C ILE A 17 12.31 -0.39 -6.68
N LEU A 18 11.64 0.57 -6.07
CA LEU A 18 10.20 0.73 -6.15
C LEU A 18 9.86 2.17 -6.53
N GLY A 19 8.99 2.34 -7.53
CA GLY A 19 8.62 3.68 -7.99
C GLY A 19 7.78 3.69 -9.25
N ALA A 20 7.52 4.89 -9.80
CA ALA A 20 6.91 5.00 -11.12
C ALA A 20 7.80 4.30 -12.16
N SER A 21 7.19 3.46 -13.02
CA SER A 21 7.93 2.52 -13.89
C SER A 21 9.01 3.19 -14.73
N ALA A 22 8.70 4.35 -15.32
CA ALA A 22 9.68 5.11 -16.11
C ALA A 22 10.91 5.55 -15.28
N GLN A 23 10.73 5.85 -13.98
CA GLN A 23 11.84 6.20 -13.09
C GLN A 23 12.65 4.97 -12.69
N VAL A 24 11.99 3.84 -12.44
CA VAL A 24 12.65 2.57 -12.12
C VAL A 24 13.51 2.10 -13.28
N GLU A 25 13.01 2.17 -14.53
CA GLU A 25 13.77 1.84 -15.73
C GLU A 25 15.05 2.69 -15.86
N ILE A 26 14.92 4.01 -15.67
CA ILE A 26 16.09 4.92 -15.70
C ILE A 26 17.10 4.54 -14.60
N MET A 27 16.62 4.26 -13.39
CA MET A 27 17.49 3.89 -12.27
C MET A 27 18.19 2.55 -12.52
N ARG A 28 17.46 1.52 -12.97
CA ARG A 28 18.04 0.22 -13.32
C ARG A 28 19.12 0.35 -14.39
N ALA A 29 18.88 1.15 -15.42
CA ALA A 29 19.86 1.42 -16.47
C ALA A 29 21.11 2.15 -15.91
N ALA A 30 20.90 3.20 -15.12
CA ALA A 30 21.98 4.01 -14.55
C ALA A 30 22.88 3.24 -13.55
N PHE A 31 22.30 2.21 -12.90
CA PHE A 31 23.02 1.36 -11.95
C PHE A 31 23.56 0.05 -12.54
N GLY A 32 23.32 -0.22 -13.83
CA GLY A 32 23.70 -1.50 -14.45
C GLY A 32 22.86 -2.70 -13.94
N LEU A 33 21.63 -2.45 -13.47
CA LEU A 33 20.75 -3.45 -12.83
C LEU A 33 19.62 -3.95 -13.75
N ILE A 34 19.71 -3.74 -15.07
CA ILE A 34 18.67 -4.18 -16.02
C ILE A 34 18.48 -5.69 -15.96
N ASP A 35 19.60 -6.43 -15.97
CA ASP A 35 19.62 -7.89 -16.00
C ASP A 35 19.84 -8.52 -14.60
N ALA A 36 19.80 -7.73 -13.53
CA ALA A 36 19.98 -8.23 -12.18
C ALA A 36 18.88 -9.24 -11.80
N PRO A 37 19.22 -10.42 -11.24
CA PRO A 37 18.24 -11.41 -10.85
C PRO A 37 17.26 -10.88 -9.80
N THR A 38 15.96 -11.12 -9.99
CA THR A 38 14.91 -10.65 -9.12
C THR A 38 14.12 -11.79 -8.48
N THR A 39 13.62 -11.59 -7.27
CA THR A 39 12.60 -12.43 -6.64
C THR A 39 11.20 -11.91 -6.92
N MET A 40 11.08 -10.61 -7.27
CA MET A 40 9.85 -9.95 -7.68
C MET A 40 10.21 -8.86 -8.69
N ASP A 41 9.44 -8.76 -9.77
CA ASP A 41 9.55 -7.68 -10.77
C ASP A 41 8.15 -7.42 -11.35
N ASP A 42 7.28 -6.85 -10.52
CA ASP A 42 5.87 -6.64 -10.84
C ASP A 42 5.63 -5.19 -11.27
N VAL A 43 4.74 -5.04 -12.26
CA VAL A 43 4.28 -3.74 -12.76
C VAL A 43 2.79 -3.60 -12.49
N GLU A 44 2.45 -2.69 -11.61
CA GLU A 44 1.07 -2.45 -11.17
C GLU A 44 0.52 -1.12 -11.71
N PRO A 45 -0.78 -1.03 -12.05
CA PRO A 45 -1.42 0.25 -12.35
C PRO A 45 -1.28 1.24 -11.20
N LEU A 46 -0.75 2.43 -11.50
CA LEU A 46 -0.62 3.55 -10.57
C LEU A 46 -1.82 4.49 -10.70
N PHE A 47 -2.46 4.78 -9.59
CA PHE A 47 -3.64 5.63 -9.51
C PHE A 47 -3.41 6.87 -8.66
N THR A 48 -4.13 7.93 -9.00
CA THR A 48 -4.25 9.16 -8.18
C THR A 48 -5.70 9.56 -8.00
N LEU A 49 -5.96 10.29 -6.92
CA LEU A 49 -7.26 10.90 -6.64
C LEU A 49 -7.04 12.29 -6.02
N SER A 50 -7.66 13.33 -6.60
CA SER A 50 -7.86 14.60 -5.92
C SER A 50 -9.03 14.46 -4.97
N LEU A 51 -8.84 14.74 -3.66
CA LEU A 51 -9.83 14.41 -2.63
C LEU A 51 -11.10 15.26 -2.69
N ASP A 52 -11.13 16.33 -3.48
CA ASP A 52 -12.34 17.06 -3.85
C ASP A 52 -13.28 16.28 -4.79
N ARG A 53 -12.73 15.29 -5.51
CA ARG A 53 -13.46 14.39 -6.41
C ARG A 53 -13.80 13.04 -5.78
N LEU A 54 -13.51 12.86 -4.49
CA LEU A 54 -13.79 11.60 -3.80
C LEU A 54 -15.28 11.27 -3.82
N ILE A 55 -15.60 10.08 -4.29
CA ILE A 55 -16.96 9.52 -4.27
C ILE A 55 -17.05 8.57 -3.09
N THR A 56 -17.84 8.95 -2.08
CA THR A 56 -18.04 8.11 -0.90
C THR A 56 -19.26 7.19 -1.11
N PRO A 57 -19.07 5.85 -1.09
CA PRO A 57 -20.18 4.91 -1.18
C PRO A 57 -21.16 5.06 0.00
N ALA A 58 -22.39 4.55 -0.16
CA ALA A 58 -23.34 4.51 0.94
C ALA A 58 -22.80 3.71 2.14
N ILE A 59 -22.92 4.28 3.33
CA ILE A 59 -22.28 3.75 4.56
C ILE A 59 -23.02 2.52 5.11
N ASN A 60 -24.36 2.42 4.92
CA ASN A 60 -25.21 1.29 5.30
C ASN A 60 -24.93 0.72 6.71
N GLY A 61 -24.81 1.61 7.71
CA GLY A 61 -24.53 1.22 9.10
C GLY A 61 -23.08 0.81 9.40
N ALA A 62 -22.16 0.90 8.41
CA ALA A 62 -20.74 0.70 8.68
C ALA A 62 -20.11 1.97 9.27
N MET A 63 -19.05 1.80 10.05
CA MET A 63 -18.27 2.92 10.61
C MET A 63 -16.78 2.63 10.54
N LEU A 64 -15.99 3.68 10.38
CA LEU A 64 -14.53 3.59 10.43
C LEU A 64 -14.04 3.95 11.84
N ARG A 65 -13.08 3.17 12.37
CA ARG A 65 -12.42 3.50 13.65
C ARG A 65 -10.94 3.16 13.64
N LYS A 66 -10.21 3.75 14.57
CA LYS A 66 -8.85 3.31 14.89
C LYS A 66 -8.89 1.90 15.50
N PRO A 67 -7.86 1.08 15.27
CA PRO A 67 -7.71 -0.19 15.97
C PRO A 67 -7.57 0.01 17.49
N LEU A 68 -8.09 -0.95 18.25
CA LEU A 68 -7.94 -1.05 19.70
C LEU A 68 -6.91 -2.15 20.04
N GLN A 69 -6.47 -2.22 21.29
CA GLN A 69 -5.54 -3.26 21.75
C GLN A 69 -6.04 -4.68 21.45
N GLY A 70 -7.34 -4.92 21.59
CA GLY A 70 -7.97 -6.22 21.28
C GLY A 70 -7.97 -6.61 19.81
N ASP A 71 -7.72 -5.67 18.89
CA ASP A 71 -7.69 -5.97 17.45
C ASP A 71 -6.31 -6.46 16.97
N ILE A 72 -5.26 -6.32 17.79
CA ILE A 72 -3.87 -6.56 17.36
C ILE A 72 -3.65 -8.00 16.87
N ALA A 73 -4.22 -8.99 17.55
CA ALA A 73 -4.09 -10.38 17.13
C ALA A 73 -4.68 -10.61 15.74
N MET A 74 -5.89 -10.10 15.51
CA MET A 74 -6.58 -10.15 14.21
C MET A 74 -5.80 -9.41 13.13
N LEU A 75 -5.30 -8.21 13.41
CA LEU A 75 -4.49 -7.42 12.46
C LEU A 75 -3.20 -8.15 12.06
N ASN A 76 -2.59 -8.89 12.96
CA ASN A 76 -1.42 -9.71 12.65
C ASN A 76 -1.79 -10.88 11.71
N GLU A 77 -2.92 -11.56 11.93
CA GLU A 77 -3.37 -12.60 11.01
C GLU A 77 -3.75 -12.01 9.65
N TRP A 78 -4.52 -10.93 9.60
CA TRP A 78 -4.87 -10.25 8.34
C TRP A 78 -3.63 -9.74 7.60
N GLY A 79 -2.63 -9.24 8.31
CA GLY A 79 -1.37 -8.81 7.71
C GLY A 79 -0.57 -10.00 7.16
N TYR A 80 -0.61 -11.14 7.83
CA TYR A 80 0.03 -12.37 7.36
C TYR A 80 -0.65 -12.88 6.09
N ASP A 81 -1.98 -13.03 6.10
CA ASP A 81 -2.75 -13.46 4.94
C ASP A 81 -2.56 -12.52 3.74
N TYR A 82 -2.57 -11.21 3.98
CA TYR A 82 -2.29 -10.20 2.94
C TYR A 82 -0.94 -10.44 2.26
N LEU A 83 0.13 -10.67 3.03
CA LEU A 83 1.47 -10.88 2.46
C LEU A 83 1.58 -12.18 1.67
N LEU A 84 0.87 -13.24 2.08
CA LEU A 84 0.80 -14.50 1.35
C LEU A 84 -0.01 -14.36 0.05
N GLU A 85 -1.19 -13.74 0.13
CA GLU A 85 -2.07 -13.58 -1.03
C GLU A 85 -1.48 -12.67 -2.11
N THR A 86 -0.71 -11.66 -1.72
CA THR A 86 -0.04 -10.75 -2.66
C THR A 86 1.30 -11.28 -3.16
N GLY A 87 1.77 -12.43 -2.65
CA GLY A 87 3.08 -12.97 -3.03
C GLY A 87 4.29 -12.18 -2.52
N LEU A 88 4.06 -11.14 -1.71
CA LEU A 88 5.12 -10.28 -1.18
C LEU A 88 6.06 -11.03 -0.22
N ARG A 89 5.56 -12.07 0.43
CA ARG A 89 6.37 -12.97 1.28
C ARG A 89 5.80 -14.39 1.29
N GLY A 90 6.71 -15.36 1.46
CA GLY A 90 6.33 -16.74 1.70
C GLY A 90 5.86 -16.99 3.15
N ALA A 91 5.25 -18.15 3.39
CA ALA A 91 4.84 -18.57 4.72
C ALA A 91 6.05 -18.81 5.65
N GLY A 92 5.88 -18.54 6.95
CA GLY A 92 6.87 -18.84 7.96
C GLY A 92 6.99 -17.81 9.08
N ASP A 93 7.82 -18.12 10.07
CA ASP A 93 7.98 -17.29 11.28
C ASP A 93 8.60 -15.91 10.96
N ALA A 94 9.52 -15.84 10.01
CA ALA A 94 10.09 -14.57 9.57
C ALA A 94 9.02 -13.61 9.04
N THR A 95 8.05 -14.12 8.29
CA THR A 95 6.91 -13.33 7.79
C THR A 95 6.00 -12.91 8.93
N ARG A 96 5.67 -13.82 9.87
CA ARG A 96 4.89 -13.47 11.06
C ARG A 96 5.56 -12.38 11.91
N GLN A 97 6.87 -12.46 12.09
CA GLN A 97 7.63 -11.44 12.82
C GLN A 97 7.65 -10.09 12.09
N ALA A 98 7.83 -10.10 10.77
CA ALA A 98 7.78 -8.89 9.94
C ALA A 98 6.39 -8.21 10.02
N VAL A 99 5.31 -9.00 10.01
CA VAL A 99 3.94 -8.49 10.16
C VAL A 99 3.74 -7.84 11.52
N LYS A 100 4.15 -8.50 12.63
CA LYS A 100 4.04 -7.92 13.97
C LYS A 100 4.75 -6.57 14.07
N GLY A 101 5.97 -6.47 13.55
CA GLY A 101 6.71 -5.20 13.52
C GLY A 101 6.02 -4.13 12.65
N ASN A 102 5.46 -4.52 11.51
CA ASN A 102 4.73 -3.62 10.64
C ASN A 102 3.44 -3.10 11.29
N VAL A 103 2.63 -4.00 11.86
CA VAL A 103 1.39 -3.63 12.57
C VAL A 103 1.69 -2.69 13.73
N ALA A 104 2.68 -3.01 14.57
CA ALA A 104 3.08 -2.16 15.70
C ALA A 104 3.45 -0.74 15.23
N ARG A 105 4.35 -0.63 14.23
CA ARG A 105 4.76 0.67 13.66
C ARG A 105 3.58 1.47 13.10
N ARG A 106 2.65 0.82 12.38
CA ARG A 106 1.48 1.49 11.79
C ARG A 106 0.44 1.91 12.83
N LEU A 107 0.32 1.16 13.94
CA LEU A 107 -0.51 1.55 15.08
C LEU A 107 0.07 2.78 15.78
N GLU A 108 1.38 2.79 16.03
CA GLU A 108 2.09 3.94 16.62
C GLU A 108 1.96 5.19 15.74
N ALA A 109 2.15 5.03 14.42
CA ALA A 109 1.98 6.12 13.45
C ALA A 109 0.50 6.53 13.25
N GLY A 110 -0.46 5.79 13.78
CA GLY A 110 -1.90 6.08 13.64
C GLY A 110 -2.46 5.96 12.22
N THR A 111 -1.76 5.22 11.34
CA THR A 111 -2.08 5.13 9.91
C THR A 111 -3.04 4.01 9.54
N LEU A 112 -3.47 3.18 10.50
CA LEU A 112 -4.44 2.10 10.30
C LEU A 112 -5.86 2.51 10.70
N ARG A 113 -6.83 1.99 9.95
CA ARG A 113 -8.26 2.04 10.29
C ARG A 113 -8.91 0.69 10.03
N LEU A 114 -9.94 0.40 10.81
CA LEU A 114 -10.82 -0.74 10.65
C LEU A 114 -12.21 -0.26 10.25
N LEU A 115 -12.77 -0.88 9.22
CA LEU A 115 -14.20 -0.77 8.91
C LEU A 115 -14.97 -1.76 9.76
N ILE A 116 -15.93 -1.25 10.52
CA ILE A 116 -16.82 -2.04 11.37
C ILE A 116 -18.19 -2.07 10.74
N HIS A 117 -18.74 -3.26 10.57
CA HIS A 117 -20.13 -3.46 10.13
C HIS A 117 -20.81 -4.50 11.01
N ASN A 118 -22.02 -4.19 11.50
CA ASN A 118 -22.74 -5.03 12.47
C ASN A 118 -21.87 -5.43 13.68
N GLY A 119 -21.10 -4.49 14.22
CA GLY A 119 -20.24 -4.68 15.38
C GLY A 119 -18.96 -5.48 15.14
N LYS A 120 -18.70 -5.93 13.90
CA LYS A 120 -17.53 -6.75 13.54
C LYS A 120 -16.57 -5.98 12.62
N PRO A 121 -15.25 -6.11 12.79
CA PRO A 121 -14.28 -5.67 11.78
C PRO A 121 -14.46 -6.50 10.50
N VAL A 122 -14.62 -5.82 9.36
CA VAL A 122 -14.85 -6.46 8.06
C VAL A 122 -13.81 -6.09 7.00
N ALA A 123 -13.06 -5.02 7.21
CA ALA A 123 -11.93 -4.62 6.36
C ALA A 123 -10.97 -3.74 7.15
N GLN A 124 -9.72 -3.68 6.68
CA GLN A 124 -8.74 -2.69 7.10
C GLN A 124 -8.32 -1.81 5.92
N THR A 125 -7.85 -0.62 6.23
CA THR A 125 -7.18 0.30 5.32
C THR A 125 -6.07 1.04 6.06
N GLY A 126 -5.06 1.51 5.34
CA GLY A 126 -4.01 2.30 5.96
C GLY A 126 -3.22 3.12 4.96
N PHE A 127 -2.32 3.93 5.49
CA PHE A 127 -1.37 4.70 4.68
C PHE A 127 0.04 4.13 4.82
N ASN A 128 0.72 3.93 3.69
CA ASN A 128 2.14 3.59 3.65
C ASN A 128 3.01 4.84 3.83
N ALA A 129 2.54 5.98 3.34
CA ALA A 129 3.18 7.28 3.51
C ALA A 129 2.13 8.37 3.73
N VAL A 130 2.48 9.36 4.55
CA VAL A 130 1.67 10.55 4.84
C VAL A 130 2.58 11.77 4.67
N LEU A 131 2.21 12.66 3.76
CA LEU A 131 2.81 13.96 3.53
C LEU A 131 1.81 15.06 3.88
N PRO A 132 2.21 16.32 4.01
CA PRO A 132 1.29 17.40 4.39
C PRO A 132 0.07 17.55 3.49
N ASP A 133 0.21 17.24 2.18
CA ASP A 133 -0.84 17.41 1.18
C ASP A 133 -1.26 16.12 0.48
N SER A 134 -0.57 14.99 0.73
CA SER A 134 -0.81 13.73 0.02
C SER A 134 -0.59 12.51 0.89
N VAL A 135 -1.33 11.43 0.58
CA VAL A 135 -1.19 10.12 1.24
C VAL A 135 -1.02 9.02 0.21
N GLN A 136 -0.25 7.99 0.57
CA GLN A 136 -0.19 6.75 -0.19
C GLN A 136 -0.97 5.66 0.54
N ILE A 137 -2.01 5.13 -0.10
CA ILE A 137 -2.81 4.04 0.44
C ILE A 137 -2.05 2.72 0.32
N GLY A 138 -2.13 1.88 1.35
CA GLY A 138 -1.56 0.54 1.33
C GLY A 138 -2.06 -0.33 2.46
N GLY A 139 -1.87 -1.66 2.31
CA GLY A 139 -2.32 -2.64 3.29
C GLY A 139 -3.85 -2.69 3.42
N VAL A 140 -4.57 -2.44 2.33
CA VAL A 140 -6.01 -2.63 2.27
C VAL A 140 -6.30 -4.12 2.22
N TYR A 141 -7.06 -4.62 3.19
CA TYR A 141 -7.40 -6.03 3.25
C TYR A 141 -8.85 -6.23 3.68
N THR A 142 -9.50 -7.18 3.04
CA THR A 142 -10.83 -7.67 3.39
C THR A 142 -10.75 -9.20 3.44
N PRO A 143 -11.00 -9.83 4.60
CA PRO A 143 -11.01 -11.29 4.73
C PRO A 143 -11.94 -11.95 3.70
N PRO A 144 -11.62 -13.17 3.23
CA PRO A 144 -12.38 -13.84 2.16
C PRO A 144 -13.89 -13.87 2.38
N GLU A 145 -14.33 -14.12 3.63
CA GLU A 145 -15.75 -14.21 4.02
C GLU A 145 -16.51 -12.89 3.90
N PHE A 146 -15.79 -11.74 3.86
CA PHE A 146 -16.38 -10.41 3.75
C PHE A 146 -16.21 -9.78 2.35
N ARG A 147 -15.58 -10.48 1.40
CA ARG A 147 -15.34 -9.95 0.05
C ARG A 147 -16.64 -9.78 -0.74
N ARG A 148 -16.57 -9.01 -1.83
CA ARG A 148 -17.68 -8.68 -2.76
C ARG A 148 -18.83 -7.88 -2.13
N ASN A 149 -18.67 -7.35 -0.92
CA ASN A 149 -19.62 -6.46 -0.25
C ASN A 149 -19.22 -4.97 -0.39
N GLY A 150 -18.15 -4.64 -1.11
CA GLY A 150 -17.67 -3.28 -1.28
C GLY A 150 -16.97 -2.70 -0.06
N TYR A 151 -16.63 -3.51 0.94
CA TYR A 151 -16.04 -3.03 2.21
C TYR A 151 -14.65 -2.41 2.03
N SER A 152 -13.79 -2.93 1.14
CA SER A 152 -12.47 -2.35 0.89
C SER A 152 -12.57 -0.92 0.37
N ARG A 153 -13.39 -0.69 -0.66
CA ARG A 153 -13.59 0.66 -1.22
C ARG A 153 -14.25 1.62 -0.23
N LEU A 154 -15.20 1.15 0.59
CA LEU A 154 -15.83 1.95 1.63
C LEU A 154 -14.83 2.33 2.72
N ALA A 155 -14.00 1.37 3.18
CA ALA A 155 -12.95 1.62 4.16
C ALA A 155 -11.97 2.68 3.68
N VAL A 156 -11.51 2.57 2.42
CA VAL A 156 -10.60 3.55 1.80
C VAL A 156 -11.28 4.90 1.68
N ALA A 157 -12.51 4.98 1.16
CA ALA A 157 -13.23 6.25 1.00
C ALA A 157 -13.42 6.97 2.34
N LEU A 158 -13.86 6.27 3.39
CA LEU A 158 -14.02 6.87 4.72
C LEU A 158 -12.70 7.32 5.35
N HIS A 159 -11.60 6.59 5.11
CA HIS A 159 -10.27 7.00 5.60
C HIS A 159 -9.77 8.25 4.87
N LEU A 160 -10.05 8.35 3.56
CA LEU A 160 -9.74 9.55 2.79
C LEU A 160 -10.60 10.76 3.21
N GLU A 161 -11.87 10.53 3.54
CA GLU A 161 -12.74 11.57 4.14
C GLU A 161 -12.18 12.09 5.47
N GLU A 162 -11.67 11.18 6.30
CA GLU A 162 -11.07 11.55 7.58
C GLU A 162 -9.81 12.41 7.37
N VAL A 163 -8.89 11.97 6.50
CA VAL A 163 -7.62 12.67 6.29
C VAL A 163 -7.79 13.96 5.48
N ARG A 164 -8.79 14.06 4.61
CA ARG A 164 -9.12 15.31 3.90
C ARG A 164 -9.40 16.47 4.87
N LYS A 165 -10.01 16.19 6.02
CA LYS A 165 -10.28 17.19 7.06
C LYS A 165 -9.02 17.75 7.72
N THR A 166 -7.88 17.09 7.57
CA THR A 166 -6.57 17.55 8.08
C THR A 166 -5.77 18.37 7.07
N GLY A 167 -6.32 18.61 5.86
CA GLY A 167 -5.68 19.42 4.82
C GLY A 167 -5.05 18.62 3.68
N VAL A 168 -5.07 17.29 3.74
CA VAL A 168 -4.61 16.42 2.64
C VAL A 168 -5.52 16.63 1.42
N LYS A 169 -4.91 16.78 0.24
CA LYS A 169 -5.59 17.10 -1.02
C LYS A 169 -5.56 15.95 -2.02
N LYS A 170 -4.60 15.05 -1.90
CA LYS A 170 -4.35 14.01 -2.89
C LYS A 170 -4.11 12.65 -2.23
N ALA A 171 -4.57 11.61 -2.89
CA ALA A 171 -4.21 10.23 -2.59
C ALA A 171 -3.59 9.56 -3.81
N ILE A 172 -2.63 8.65 -3.56
CA ILE A 172 -2.07 7.75 -4.57
C ILE A 172 -2.17 6.31 -4.07
N LEU A 173 -2.23 5.37 -5.00
CA LEU A 173 -2.10 3.94 -4.74
C LEU A 173 -1.62 3.21 -6.00
N PHE A 174 -1.15 2.00 -5.84
CA PHE A 174 -0.98 1.03 -6.90
C PHE A 174 -1.75 -0.25 -6.54
N SER A 175 -2.11 -1.02 -7.54
CA SER A 175 -3.13 -2.07 -7.41
C SER A 175 -2.70 -3.36 -8.07
N ALA A 176 -2.53 -4.42 -7.27
CA ALA A 176 -2.07 -5.73 -7.72
C ALA A 176 -3.04 -6.50 -8.62
N ASN A 177 -4.31 -6.08 -8.73
CA ASN A 177 -5.30 -6.80 -9.55
C ASN A 177 -6.45 -5.91 -10.02
N GLU A 178 -7.16 -6.36 -11.06
CA GLU A 178 -8.24 -5.59 -11.68
C GLU A 178 -9.46 -5.39 -10.77
N TYR A 179 -9.76 -6.33 -9.85
CA TYR A 179 -10.87 -6.13 -8.90
C TYR A 179 -10.62 -4.96 -7.96
N ALA A 180 -9.39 -4.84 -7.47
CA ALA A 180 -8.98 -3.70 -6.64
C ALA A 180 -8.98 -2.42 -7.48
N SER A 181 -8.46 -2.45 -8.72
CA SER A 181 -8.49 -1.32 -9.65
C SER A 181 -9.92 -0.80 -9.88
N GLN A 182 -10.89 -1.69 -10.13
CA GLN A 182 -12.30 -1.31 -10.30
C GLN A 182 -12.89 -0.71 -9.02
N ALA A 183 -12.57 -1.26 -7.84
CA ALA A 183 -13.03 -0.72 -6.58
C ALA A 183 -12.52 0.72 -6.37
N TYR A 184 -11.26 1.01 -6.73
CA TYR A 184 -10.67 2.34 -6.61
C TYR A 184 -11.21 3.32 -7.65
N ARG A 185 -11.39 2.90 -8.92
CA ARG A 185 -12.09 3.73 -9.92
C ARG A 185 -13.50 4.11 -9.46
N GLY A 186 -14.20 3.18 -8.79
CA GLY A 186 -15.55 3.42 -8.24
C GLY A 186 -15.65 4.48 -7.14
N ILE A 187 -14.52 4.93 -6.59
CA ILE A 187 -14.47 6.02 -5.60
C ILE A 187 -13.71 7.25 -6.12
N GLY A 188 -13.44 7.30 -7.44
CA GLY A 188 -12.91 8.47 -8.13
C GLY A 188 -11.42 8.43 -8.47
N PHE A 189 -10.71 7.32 -8.21
CA PHE A 189 -9.31 7.21 -8.64
C PHE A 189 -9.18 7.09 -10.16
N GLU A 190 -8.20 7.80 -10.70
CA GLU A 190 -7.83 7.78 -12.11
C GLU A 190 -6.45 7.13 -12.26
N GLN A 191 -6.29 6.27 -13.25
CA GLN A 191 -4.99 5.67 -13.55
C GLN A 191 -4.11 6.70 -14.26
N ILE A 192 -2.88 6.90 -13.76
CA ILE A 192 -1.93 7.88 -14.28
C ILE A 192 -0.65 7.25 -14.83
N GLY A 193 -0.52 5.93 -14.78
CA GLY A 193 0.66 5.22 -15.24
C GLY A 193 0.79 3.86 -14.59
N HIS A 194 2.04 3.46 -14.37
CA HIS A 194 2.39 2.19 -13.73
C HIS A 194 3.42 2.42 -12.63
N TYR A 195 3.43 1.51 -11.67
CA TYR A 195 4.35 1.44 -10.55
C TYR A 195 5.06 0.09 -10.59
N THR A 196 6.38 0.12 -10.56
CA THR A 196 7.20 -1.10 -10.59
C THR A 196 7.68 -1.42 -9.17
N LEU A 197 7.57 -2.71 -8.82
CA LEU A 197 8.09 -3.29 -7.59
C LEU A 197 9.16 -4.30 -7.96
N THR A 198 10.42 -3.88 -7.94
CA THR A 198 11.57 -4.77 -8.20
C THR A 198 12.25 -5.11 -6.88
N ILE A 199 12.33 -6.40 -6.54
CA ILE A 199 13.09 -6.91 -5.39
C ILE A 199 14.19 -7.84 -5.95
N PHE A 200 15.44 -7.54 -5.67
CA PHE A 200 16.56 -8.34 -6.13
C PHE A 200 16.71 -9.65 -5.35
N ALA A 201 17.17 -10.69 -6.03
CA ALA A 201 17.39 -12.00 -5.42
C ALA A 201 18.51 -11.97 -4.36
N GLN A 202 19.48 -11.08 -4.56
CA GLN A 202 20.52 -10.73 -3.60
C GLN A 202 20.67 -9.21 -3.58
N PRO A 203 21.13 -8.63 -2.46
CA PRO A 203 21.43 -7.20 -2.45
C PRO A 203 22.50 -6.86 -3.49
N GLU A 204 22.17 -5.91 -4.37
CA GLU A 204 23.08 -5.46 -5.43
C GLU A 204 23.89 -4.24 -4.97
N THR A 205 25.13 -4.16 -5.41
CA THR A 205 26.00 -2.99 -5.20
C THR A 205 26.34 -2.36 -6.52
N LYS A 206 26.46 -1.02 -6.55
CA LYS A 206 27.00 -0.34 -7.73
C LYS A 206 28.48 -0.68 -7.86
N GLU A 207 28.90 -1.24 -9.00
CA GLU A 207 30.31 -1.31 -9.40
C GLU A 207 30.83 0.08 -9.85
#